data_212c73c2968e2af1711a1a8d56700cab
#
_entry.id   212c73c2968e2af1711a1a8d56700cab
#
_cell.length_a   1.000
_cell.length_b   1.000
_cell.length_c   1.000
_cell.angle_alpha   90.00
_cell.angle_beta   90.00
_cell.angle_gamma   90.00
#
_symmetry.space_group_name_H-M   'P 1'
#
loop_
_entity.id
_entity.type
_entity.pdbx_description
1 polymer ?
#
loop_
_entity_poly.entity_id
_entity_poly.type
_entity_poly.pdbx_seq_one_letter_code
_entity_poly.pdbx_strand_id
1 'polypeptide(L)'
;MLTKVNNIYFSGINGVGMSGLARILAADGFNVAGSDLVRKPVTKDMEDLGIKVYIGQVEENVKDKGIDLFVYSTAIRETNPEYKYIVENNIKKIKRGELLAEIMNRFDGIAVAGTHGKTTTSSMLSVALLEKEPFIVVGGFIPEIQSNSKIGNSEYFIAEADESDNS
;
A
#
# COMPACT_ATOMS: atom_id res chain seq x y z
N MET A 1 4.22 5.80 -14.27
CA MET A 1 4.88 6.51 -13.14
C MET A 1 6.00 5.68 -12.51
N LEU A 2 5.87 4.37 -12.38
CA LEU A 2 6.82 3.47 -11.68
C LEU A 2 8.05 3.03 -12.49
N THR A 3 8.13 3.31 -13.78
CA THR A 3 9.18 2.82 -14.70
C THR A 3 10.62 3.25 -14.40
N LYS A 4 10.82 4.24 -13.51
CA LYS A 4 12.15 4.74 -13.11
C LYS A 4 12.31 4.75 -11.57
N VAL A 5 11.49 3.98 -10.88
CA VAL A 5 11.47 3.87 -9.42
C VAL A 5 12.03 2.52 -9.04
N ASN A 6 12.95 2.48 -8.08
CA ASN A 6 13.46 1.24 -7.50
C ASN A 6 13.18 1.18 -5.99
N ASN A 7 13.35 2.31 -5.30
CA ASN A 7 13.26 2.40 -3.85
C ASN A 7 11.99 3.15 -3.45
N ILE A 8 11.05 2.45 -2.82
CA ILE A 8 9.76 3.00 -2.40
C ILE A 8 9.68 3.01 -0.87
N TYR A 9 9.32 4.16 -0.32
CA TYR A 9 9.16 4.31 1.12
C TYR A 9 7.71 4.66 1.49
N PHE A 10 7.15 3.93 2.46
CA PHE A 10 5.78 4.10 2.95
C PHE A 10 5.76 4.73 4.34
N SER A 11 5.17 5.91 4.50
CA SER A 11 4.89 6.49 5.82
C SER A 11 3.48 6.09 6.28
N GLY A 12 3.39 5.38 7.42
CA GLY A 12 2.17 4.72 7.88
C GLY A 12 1.95 3.33 7.27
N ILE A 13 3.02 2.56 7.08
CA ILE A 13 3.02 1.29 6.35
C ILE A 13 2.10 0.21 6.93
N ASN A 14 1.83 0.24 8.26
CA ASN A 14 0.92 -0.70 8.93
C ASN A 14 -0.57 -0.39 8.74
N GLY A 15 -0.89 0.66 7.98
CA GLY A 15 -2.26 0.94 7.55
C GLY A 15 -2.79 -0.17 6.64
N VAL A 16 -4.10 -0.48 6.72
CA VAL A 16 -4.74 -1.60 6.01
C VAL A 16 -4.43 -1.59 4.51
N GLY A 17 -4.70 -0.49 3.81
CA GLY A 17 -4.41 -0.39 2.38
C GLY A 17 -2.91 -0.19 2.07
N MET A 18 -2.14 0.43 2.98
CA MET A 18 -0.71 0.69 2.80
C MET A 18 0.09 -0.62 2.80
N SER A 19 -0.15 -1.49 3.80
CA SER A 19 0.55 -2.78 3.91
C SER A 19 0.27 -3.71 2.72
N GLY A 20 -0.95 -3.69 2.19
CA GLY A 20 -1.31 -4.45 1.00
C GLY A 20 -0.50 -4.01 -0.23
N LEU A 21 -0.44 -2.70 -0.50
CA LEU A 21 0.33 -2.14 -1.62
C LEU A 21 1.84 -2.37 -1.45
N ALA A 22 2.36 -2.19 -0.23
CA ALA A 22 3.78 -2.44 0.07
C ALA A 22 4.18 -3.88 -0.24
N ARG A 23 3.36 -4.87 0.14
CA ARG A 23 3.60 -6.30 -0.13
C ARG A 23 3.54 -6.62 -1.62
N ILE A 24 2.57 -6.06 -2.36
CA ILE A 24 2.45 -6.24 -3.82
C ILE A 24 3.69 -5.69 -4.53
N LEU A 25 4.13 -4.48 -4.18
CA LEU A 25 5.30 -3.86 -4.81
C LEU A 25 6.59 -4.61 -4.46
N ALA A 26 6.73 -5.10 -3.23
CA ALA A 26 7.88 -5.93 -2.87
C ALA A 26 7.92 -7.25 -3.68
N ALA A 27 6.76 -7.89 -3.89
CA ALA A 27 6.64 -9.08 -4.74
C ALA A 27 6.92 -8.79 -6.22
N ASP A 28 6.62 -7.56 -6.69
CA ASP A 28 6.93 -7.07 -8.06
C ASP A 28 8.41 -6.65 -8.21
N GLY A 29 9.25 -6.84 -7.15
CA GLY A 29 10.70 -6.65 -7.20
C GLY A 29 11.20 -5.26 -6.81
N PHE A 30 10.34 -4.36 -6.31
CA PHE A 30 10.75 -3.08 -5.76
C PHE A 30 11.42 -3.23 -4.39
N ASN A 31 12.41 -2.38 -4.09
CA ASN A 31 12.95 -2.23 -2.75
C ASN A 31 11.97 -1.42 -1.91
N VAL A 32 11.25 -2.07 -1.01
CA VAL A 32 10.22 -1.43 -0.18
C VAL A 32 10.71 -1.30 1.26
N ALA A 33 10.54 -0.11 1.81
CA ALA A 33 10.71 0.17 3.23
C ALA A 33 9.58 1.08 3.72
N GLY A 34 9.44 1.24 5.02
CA GLY A 34 8.48 2.20 5.55
C GLY A 34 8.52 2.31 7.06
N SER A 35 7.69 3.20 7.58
CA SER A 35 7.55 3.47 9.01
C SER A 35 6.11 3.40 9.47
N ASP A 36 5.92 3.15 10.75
CA ASP A 36 4.65 3.35 11.44
C ASP A 36 4.91 3.76 12.90
N LEU A 37 3.90 4.34 13.55
CA LEU A 37 4.01 4.73 14.96
C LEU A 37 4.04 3.52 15.89
N VAL A 38 3.36 2.43 15.53
CA VAL A 38 3.23 1.22 16.35
C VAL A 38 3.43 -0.03 15.52
N ARG A 39 3.96 -1.07 16.17
CA ARG A 39 4.07 -2.40 15.58
C ARG A 39 2.70 -3.08 15.59
N LYS A 40 2.34 -3.72 14.47
CA LYS A 40 1.11 -4.51 14.32
C LYS A 40 1.46 -5.93 13.84
N PRO A 41 0.54 -6.91 13.93
CA PRO A 41 0.81 -8.26 13.40
C PRO A 41 1.31 -8.25 11.95
N VAL A 42 0.71 -7.45 11.06
CA VAL A 42 1.11 -7.29 9.66
C VAL A 42 2.55 -6.81 9.47
N THR A 43 3.16 -6.19 10.48
CA THR A 43 4.58 -5.77 10.43
C THR A 43 5.49 -6.99 10.23
N LYS A 44 5.22 -8.08 10.94
CA LYS A 44 6.00 -9.31 10.82
C LYS A 44 5.87 -9.92 9.42
N ASP A 45 4.65 -9.97 8.88
CA ASP A 45 4.41 -10.51 7.55
C ASP A 45 5.17 -9.72 6.47
N MET A 46 5.30 -8.40 6.63
CA MET A 46 6.08 -7.54 5.74
C MET A 46 7.59 -7.78 5.89
N GLU A 47 8.08 -7.91 7.13
CA GLU A 47 9.50 -8.21 7.41
C GLU A 47 9.90 -9.57 6.83
N ASP A 48 9.03 -10.59 6.93
CA ASP A 48 9.23 -11.92 6.35
C ASP A 48 9.33 -11.88 4.79
N LEU A 49 8.76 -10.85 4.16
CA LEU A 49 8.89 -10.55 2.72
C LEU A 49 10.12 -9.65 2.39
N GLY A 50 10.98 -9.37 3.37
CA GLY A 50 12.15 -8.52 3.19
C GLY A 50 11.89 -7.01 3.22
N ILE A 51 10.67 -6.57 3.56
CA ILE A 51 10.32 -5.17 3.70
C ILE A 51 10.88 -4.64 5.03
N LYS A 52 11.68 -3.57 4.98
CA LYS A 52 12.23 -2.97 6.19
C LYS A 52 11.23 -2.02 6.83
N VAL A 53 10.79 -2.34 8.06
CA VAL A 53 9.81 -1.53 8.79
C VAL A 53 10.45 -0.87 10.01
N TYR A 54 10.36 0.47 10.06
CA TYR A 54 10.81 1.27 11.20
C TYR A 54 9.63 1.59 12.11
N ILE A 55 9.87 1.58 13.43
CA ILE A 55 8.88 2.01 14.42
C ILE A 55 9.25 3.41 14.91
N GLY A 56 8.30 4.34 14.79
CA GLY A 56 8.53 5.77 14.92
C GLY A 56 8.71 6.43 13.56
N GLN A 57 8.16 7.63 13.41
CA GLN A 57 8.23 8.43 12.18
C GLN A 57 9.19 9.59 12.41
N VAL A 58 10.44 9.40 12.06
CA VAL A 58 11.54 10.36 12.26
C VAL A 58 12.32 10.60 10.96
N GLU A 59 12.96 11.76 10.85
CA GLU A 59 13.73 12.15 9.65
C GLU A 59 14.79 11.11 9.26
N GLU A 60 15.44 10.50 10.25
CA GLU A 60 16.52 9.52 10.05
C GLU A 60 16.07 8.28 9.27
N ASN A 61 14.77 7.99 9.26
CA ASN A 61 14.22 6.88 8.48
C ASN A 61 14.30 7.12 6.97
N VAL A 62 14.28 8.38 6.54
CA VAL A 62 14.22 8.78 5.13
C VAL A 62 15.48 9.48 4.65
N LYS A 63 16.25 10.06 5.57
CA LYS A 63 17.46 10.84 5.27
C LYS A 63 18.53 9.96 4.61
N ASP A 64 19.01 10.41 3.46
CA ASP A 64 20.09 9.78 2.71
C ASP A 64 19.85 8.28 2.35
N LYS A 65 18.55 7.87 2.25
CA LYS A 65 18.19 6.48 1.93
C LYS A 65 17.98 6.21 0.43
N GLY A 66 18.19 7.21 -0.44
CA GLY A 66 18.02 7.05 -1.88
C GLY A 66 16.59 6.71 -2.29
N ILE A 67 15.59 7.31 -1.62
CA ILE A 67 14.17 7.09 -1.89
C ILE A 67 13.81 7.73 -3.23
N ASP A 68 13.25 6.93 -4.15
CA ASP A 68 12.75 7.41 -5.42
C ASP A 68 11.29 7.84 -5.36
N LEU A 69 10.51 7.19 -4.48
CA LEU A 69 9.08 7.45 -4.31
C LEU A 69 8.66 7.33 -2.84
N PHE A 70 8.07 8.38 -2.31
CA PHE A 70 7.48 8.40 -0.97
C PHE A 70 5.97 8.26 -1.06
N VAL A 71 5.43 7.23 -0.39
CA VAL A 71 4.00 6.93 -0.34
C VAL A 71 3.44 7.30 1.03
N TYR A 72 2.32 8.01 1.04
CA TYR A 72 1.69 8.44 2.28
C TYR A 72 0.17 8.38 2.20
N SER A 73 -0.49 8.21 3.34
CA SER A 73 -1.95 8.30 3.47
C SER A 73 -2.36 9.70 3.93
N THR A 74 -3.64 10.00 3.83
CA THR A 74 -4.23 11.26 4.34
C THR A 74 -4.06 11.46 5.84
N ALA A 75 -3.74 10.40 6.60
CA ALA A 75 -3.43 10.48 8.03
C ALA A 75 -2.06 11.11 8.32
N ILE A 76 -1.14 11.14 7.35
CA ILE A 76 0.18 11.76 7.49
C ILE A 76 0.04 13.27 7.29
N ARG A 77 0.33 14.02 8.35
CA ARG A 77 0.24 15.48 8.35
C ARG A 77 1.53 16.10 7.79
N GLU A 78 1.44 17.32 7.29
CA GLU A 78 2.60 18.10 6.83
C GLU A 78 3.65 18.36 7.93
N THR A 79 3.25 18.26 9.19
CA THR A 79 4.16 18.38 10.34
C THR A 79 4.99 17.11 10.61
N ASN A 80 4.68 15.99 9.92
CA ASN A 80 5.43 14.73 10.07
C ASN A 80 6.89 14.94 9.63
N PRO A 81 7.89 14.52 10.44
CA PRO A 81 9.31 14.74 10.12
C PRO A 81 9.75 14.10 8.80
N GLU A 82 9.26 12.89 8.49
CA GLU A 82 9.56 12.21 7.23
C GLU A 82 8.98 13.00 6.06
N TYR A 83 7.71 13.43 6.14
CA TYR A 83 7.06 14.20 5.09
C TYR A 83 7.78 15.54 4.82
N LYS A 84 8.21 16.25 5.89
CA LYS A 84 8.97 17.50 5.75
C LYS A 84 10.27 17.28 4.98
N TYR A 85 11.07 16.28 5.38
CA TYR A 85 12.31 15.96 4.69
C TYR A 85 12.09 15.68 3.20
N ILE A 86 11.06 14.90 2.87
CA ILE A 86 10.70 14.56 1.48
C ILE A 86 10.36 15.82 0.66
N VAL A 87 9.62 16.75 1.24
CA VAL A 87 9.26 18.03 0.57
C VAL A 87 10.48 18.93 0.40
N GLU A 88 11.28 19.10 1.45
CA GLU A 88 12.48 19.95 1.43
C GLU A 88 13.55 19.47 0.44
N ASN A 89 13.63 18.16 0.22
CA ASN A 89 14.59 17.55 -0.71
C ASN A 89 13.99 17.26 -2.10
N ASN A 90 12.78 17.74 -2.42
CA ASN A 90 12.11 17.56 -3.70
C ASN A 90 12.00 16.08 -4.12
N ILE A 91 11.87 15.16 -3.17
CA ILE A 91 11.67 13.74 -3.43
C ILE A 91 10.23 13.53 -3.91
N LYS A 92 10.06 12.70 -4.94
CA LYS A 92 8.74 12.40 -5.50
C LYS A 92 7.85 11.74 -4.46
N LYS A 93 6.63 12.24 -4.32
CA LYS A 93 5.65 11.70 -3.39
C LYS A 93 4.31 11.44 -4.07
N ILE A 94 3.57 10.46 -3.55
CA ILE A 94 2.27 10.04 -4.05
C ILE A 94 1.36 9.64 -2.90
N LYS A 95 0.09 9.94 -3.00
CA LYS A 95 -0.92 9.45 -2.04
C LYS A 95 -1.21 7.96 -2.27
N ARG A 96 -1.64 7.27 -1.22
CA ARG A 96 -2.04 5.86 -1.28
C ARG A 96 -3.03 5.56 -2.41
N GLY A 97 -4.09 6.36 -2.54
CA GLY A 97 -5.12 6.17 -3.57
C GLY A 97 -4.57 6.33 -4.99
N GLU A 98 -3.73 7.34 -5.22
CA GLU A 98 -3.08 7.56 -6.52
C GLU A 98 -2.14 6.40 -6.87
N LEU A 99 -1.40 5.85 -5.89
CA LEU A 99 -0.56 4.67 -6.09
C LEU A 99 -1.40 3.43 -6.41
N LEU A 100 -2.52 3.23 -5.72
CA LEU A 100 -3.45 2.14 -6.00
C LEU A 100 -3.95 2.22 -7.45
N ALA A 101 -4.39 3.38 -7.90
CA ALA A 101 -4.83 3.60 -9.28
C ALA A 101 -3.71 3.32 -10.30
N GLU A 102 -2.48 3.77 -10.03
CA GLU A 102 -1.31 3.50 -10.88
C GLU A 102 -0.99 2.01 -11.00
N ILE A 103 -1.14 1.25 -9.89
CA ILE A 103 -0.94 -0.20 -9.90
C ILE A 103 -2.08 -0.87 -10.65
N MET A 104 -3.34 -0.54 -10.33
CA MET A 104 -4.52 -1.15 -10.96
C MET A 104 -4.55 -0.97 -12.48
N ASN A 105 -4.07 0.16 -13.00
CA ASN A 105 -3.98 0.41 -14.44
C ASN A 105 -3.04 -0.56 -15.20
N ARG A 106 -2.29 -1.39 -14.48
CA ARG A 106 -1.41 -2.45 -15.05
C ARG A 106 -2.11 -3.80 -15.11
N PHE A 107 -3.33 -3.90 -14.59
CA PHE A 107 -4.11 -5.12 -14.46
C PHE A 107 -5.54 -4.94 -15.00
N ASP A 108 -6.26 -6.04 -15.14
CA ASP A 108 -7.71 -6.02 -15.30
C ASP A 108 -8.35 -5.70 -13.94
N GLY A 109 -8.38 -4.41 -13.61
CA GLY A 109 -8.74 -3.88 -12.31
C GLY A 109 -10.25 -3.85 -12.07
N ILE A 110 -10.70 -4.35 -10.93
CA ILE A 110 -12.07 -4.25 -10.45
C ILE A 110 -12.08 -3.37 -9.19
N ALA A 111 -12.54 -2.14 -9.33
CA ALA A 111 -12.66 -1.19 -8.23
C ALA A 111 -14.09 -1.17 -7.69
N VAL A 112 -14.25 -1.41 -6.38
CA VAL A 112 -15.53 -1.32 -5.69
C VAL A 112 -15.64 0.04 -5.01
N ALA A 113 -16.47 0.91 -5.53
CA ALA A 113 -16.77 2.24 -4.99
C ALA A 113 -18.16 2.29 -4.37
N GLY A 114 -18.43 3.29 -3.53
CA GLY A 114 -19.74 3.54 -2.92
C GLY A 114 -19.65 4.05 -1.48
N THR A 115 -20.69 4.71 -1.00
CA THR A 115 -20.75 5.25 0.37
C THR A 115 -20.85 4.16 1.44
N HIS A 116 -21.51 3.04 1.13
CA HIS A 116 -21.69 1.90 2.03
C HIS A 116 -21.49 0.58 1.27
N GLY A 117 -21.15 -0.48 2.00
CA GLY A 117 -21.05 -1.85 1.47
C GLY A 117 -19.80 -2.15 0.64
N LYS A 118 -18.88 -1.21 0.46
CA LYS A 118 -17.61 -1.43 -0.29
C LYS A 118 -16.89 -2.69 0.18
N THR A 119 -16.55 -2.76 1.46
CA THR A 119 -15.80 -3.88 2.05
C THR A 119 -16.54 -5.21 1.90
N THR A 120 -17.85 -5.23 2.12
CA THR A 120 -18.64 -6.46 1.95
C THR A 120 -18.62 -6.92 0.51
N THR A 121 -18.89 -6.02 -0.44
CA THR A 121 -18.95 -6.35 -1.87
C THR A 121 -17.57 -6.78 -2.40
N SER A 122 -16.51 -6.05 -2.05
CA SER A 122 -15.15 -6.40 -2.48
C SER A 122 -14.67 -7.71 -1.88
N SER A 123 -15.04 -8.01 -0.60
CA SER A 123 -14.72 -9.29 0.03
C SER A 123 -15.44 -10.45 -0.66
N MET A 124 -16.75 -10.31 -0.90
CA MET A 124 -17.53 -11.34 -1.61
C MET A 124 -16.98 -11.59 -3.02
N LEU A 125 -16.66 -10.53 -3.76
CA LEU A 125 -16.05 -10.62 -5.08
C LEU A 125 -14.68 -11.29 -5.04
N SER A 126 -13.87 -10.95 -4.04
CA SER A 126 -12.56 -11.56 -3.84
C SER A 126 -12.66 -13.06 -3.60
N VAL A 127 -13.62 -13.51 -2.78
CA VAL A 127 -13.86 -14.94 -2.53
C VAL A 127 -14.37 -15.63 -3.79
N ALA A 128 -15.31 -15.02 -4.52
CA ALA A 128 -15.86 -15.59 -5.75
C ALA A 128 -14.82 -15.78 -6.85
N LEU A 129 -13.78 -14.95 -6.87
CA LEU A 129 -12.70 -15.00 -7.87
C LEU A 129 -11.41 -15.64 -7.37
N LEU A 130 -11.38 -16.25 -6.17
CA LEU A 130 -10.13 -16.82 -5.60
C LEU A 130 -9.45 -17.86 -6.50
N GLU A 131 -10.21 -18.65 -7.23
CA GLU A 131 -9.69 -19.64 -8.18
C GLU A 131 -8.95 -19.00 -9.37
N LYS A 132 -9.19 -17.69 -9.62
CA LYS A 132 -8.47 -16.91 -10.64
C LYS A 132 -7.17 -16.30 -10.10
N GLU A 133 -6.82 -16.54 -8.84
CA GLU A 133 -5.62 -16.01 -8.18
C GLU A 133 -5.43 -14.48 -8.33
N PRO A 134 -6.48 -13.66 -8.04
CA PRO A 134 -6.38 -12.21 -8.19
C PRO A 134 -5.45 -11.59 -7.15
N PHE A 135 -4.90 -10.41 -7.48
CA PHE A 135 -4.41 -9.48 -6.48
C PHE A 135 -5.58 -8.88 -5.73
N ILE A 136 -5.49 -8.76 -4.41
CA ILE A 136 -6.58 -8.26 -3.56
C ILE A 136 -6.04 -7.20 -2.61
N VAL A 137 -6.72 -6.03 -2.55
CA VAL A 137 -6.49 -4.99 -1.53
C VAL A 137 -7.85 -4.43 -1.12
N VAL A 138 -8.34 -4.84 0.04
CA VAL A 138 -9.66 -4.44 0.56
C VAL A 138 -9.57 -3.86 1.97
N GLY A 139 -10.59 -3.17 2.43
CA GLY A 139 -10.62 -2.50 3.73
C GLY A 139 -10.82 -3.45 4.92
N GLY A 140 -11.34 -4.66 4.71
CA GLY A 140 -11.69 -5.61 5.76
C GLY A 140 -10.93 -6.93 5.68
N PHE A 141 -10.93 -7.67 6.79
CA PHE A 141 -10.36 -9.01 6.87
C PHE A 141 -11.24 -10.01 6.12
N ILE A 142 -10.65 -10.81 5.24
CA ILE A 142 -11.30 -11.90 4.51
C ILE A 142 -10.83 -13.23 5.12
N PRO A 143 -11.72 -14.00 5.77
CA PRO A 143 -11.36 -15.25 6.43
C PRO A 143 -10.70 -16.27 5.51
N GLU A 144 -11.14 -16.38 4.25
CA GLU A 144 -10.68 -17.34 3.26
C GLU A 144 -9.20 -17.14 2.89
N ILE A 145 -8.70 -15.92 2.97
CA ILE A 145 -7.28 -15.59 2.70
C ILE A 145 -6.51 -15.21 3.97
N GLN A 146 -7.16 -15.24 5.14
CA GLN A 146 -6.60 -14.86 6.44
C GLN A 146 -5.92 -13.47 6.43
N SER A 147 -6.44 -12.56 5.60
CA SER A 147 -5.84 -11.22 5.38
C SER A 147 -6.87 -10.27 4.76
N ASN A 148 -6.50 -9.01 4.65
CA ASN A 148 -7.21 -8.00 3.86
C ASN A 148 -6.52 -7.73 2.51
N SER A 149 -5.45 -8.44 2.22
CA SER A 149 -4.73 -8.34 0.95
C SER A 149 -4.09 -9.67 0.56
N LYS A 150 -4.01 -9.92 -0.75
CA LYS A 150 -3.40 -11.13 -1.32
C LYS A 150 -2.54 -10.73 -2.51
N ILE A 151 -1.35 -11.28 -2.58
CA ILE A 151 -0.53 -11.25 -3.79
C ILE A 151 -1.11 -12.31 -4.73
N GLY A 152 -1.53 -11.90 -5.89
CA GLY A 152 -2.08 -12.76 -6.93
C GLY A 152 -1.03 -13.28 -7.89
N ASN A 153 -1.47 -14.10 -8.84
CA ASN A 153 -0.65 -14.64 -9.95
C ASN A 153 -1.41 -14.54 -11.28
N SER A 154 -2.32 -13.59 -11.41
CA SER A 154 -3.15 -13.37 -12.61
C SER A 154 -3.18 -11.91 -13.01
N GLU A 155 -3.88 -11.62 -14.13
CA GLU A 155 -4.15 -10.27 -14.59
C GLU A 155 -5.20 -9.52 -13.76
N TYR A 156 -5.93 -10.17 -12.86
CA TYR A 156 -7.01 -9.55 -12.09
C TYR A 156 -6.52 -8.85 -10.83
N PHE A 157 -7.03 -7.65 -10.58
CA PHE A 157 -6.79 -6.88 -9.36
C PHE A 157 -8.11 -6.39 -8.78
N ILE A 158 -8.40 -6.75 -7.53
CA ILE A 158 -9.62 -6.35 -6.81
C ILE A 158 -9.25 -5.36 -5.71
N ALA A 159 -9.86 -4.19 -5.71
CA ALA A 159 -9.63 -3.19 -4.68
C ALA A 159 -10.89 -2.41 -4.29
N GLU A 160 -10.84 -1.82 -3.10
CA GLU A 160 -11.78 -0.78 -2.70
C GLU A 160 -11.28 0.59 -3.13
N ALA A 161 -12.12 1.33 -3.84
CA ALA A 161 -11.91 2.75 -4.07
C ALA A 161 -12.52 3.55 -2.89
N ASP A 162 -11.67 4.26 -2.15
CA ASP A 162 -12.09 5.08 -1.03
C ASP A 162 -12.11 6.56 -1.42
N GLU A 163 -13.31 7.17 -1.40
CA GLU A 163 -13.52 8.58 -1.73
C GLU A 163 -12.71 9.53 -0.82
N SER A 164 -12.38 9.09 0.41
CA SER A 164 -11.60 9.89 1.37
C SER A 164 -10.15 10.13 0.94
N ASP A 165 -9.61 9.29 0.06
CA ASP A 165 -8.24 9.38 -0.45
C ASP A 165 -8.14 10.01 -1.85
N ASN A 166 -9.26 10.49 -2.42
CA ASN A 166 -9.33 10.93 -3.83
C ASN A 166 -8.84 9.83 -4.82
N SER A 167 -9.11 8.57 -4.49
CA SER A 167 -8.78 7.41 -5.31
C SER A 167 -9.90 7.09 -6.30
#